data_058c924bbae73ddca7b65ff39d85626f
#
_entry.id   058c924bbae73ddca7b65ff39d85626f
#
_cell.length_a   1.000
_cell.length_b   1.000
_cell.length_c   1.000
_cell.angle_alpha   90.00
_cell.angle_beta   90.00
_cell.angle_gamma   90.00
#
_symmetry.space_group_name_H-M   'P 1'
#
loop_
_entity.id
_entity.type
_entity.pdbx_description
1 polymer ?
#
loop_
_entity_poly.entity_id
_entity_poly.type
_entity_poly.pdbx_seq_one_letter_code
_entity_poly.pdbx_strand_id
1 'polypeptide(L)'
;MAESQNNFEAQVPVYLFHQGNNARAYEYMGAHRVDDDTVVFRTWAPNATAVSVCGDFNNWNDSANMAERITVGGIWEVYIKNVKLYDSYKFCIYTKDGRKLMKSDPYGFHTCTRPENDSKIYGICEYNWTDSIYIENKQQKNIFSSPINIYEVHLGSWRKYADGNFYNYRDLARELAPYIKEMGYTHIEIMPVSEYPFDPSWGYQVTGYYAPTSRYGTPEDFAAFVDIMHSYNIGVIVDWVGAHFPKD
;
A
#
# COMPACT_ATOMS: atom_id res chain seq x y z
N MET A 1 3.40 2.34 -37.11
CA MET A 1 2.75 1.15 -36.49
C MET A 1 3.12 0.99 -35.00
N ALA A 2 4.35 1.29 -34.55
CA ALA A 2 4.74 1.23 -33.14
C ALA A 2 4.07 2.29 -32.23
N GLU A 3 3.89 3.54 -32.74
CA GLU A 3 3.20 4.60 -31.97
C GLU A 3 1.70 4.34 -31.75
N SER A 4 1.02 3.64 -32.69
CA SER A 4 -0.40 3.31 -32.50
C SER A 4 -0.63 2.15 -31.54
N GLN A 5 0.30 1.21 -31.40
CA GLN A 5 0.24 0.13 -30.41
C GLN A 5 0.50 0.65 -29.01
N ASN A 6 1.50 1.51 -28.80
CA ASN A 6 1.76 2.14 -27.50
C ASN A 6 0.58 2.97 -26.99
N ASN A 7 -0.13 3.66 -27.89
CA ASN A 7 -1.29 4.48 -27.51
C ASN A 7 -2.50 3.62 -27.11
N PHE A 8 -2.66 2.43 -27.71
CA PHE A 8 -3.75 1.51 -27.36
C PHE A 8 -3.49 0.82 -26.01
N GLU A 9 -2.27 0.34 -25.77
CA GLU A 9 -1.90 -0.29 -24.48
C GLU A 9 -2.00 0.70 -23.31
N ALA A 10 -1.66 1.97 -23.49
CA ALA A 10 -1.83 3.01 -22.48
C ALA A 10 -3.30 3.38 -22.20
N GLN A 11 -4.22 3.14 -23.15
CA GLN A 11 -5.65 3.44 -22.98
C GLN A 11 -6.43 2.35 -22.25
N VAL A 12 -5.96 1.09 -22.29
CA VAL A 12 -6.66 -0.06 -21.67
C VAL A 12 -6.80 0.09 -20.16
N PRO A 13 -5.78 0.44 -19.37
CA PRO A 13 -5.91 0.65 -17.94
C PRO A 13 -6.92 1.73 -17.58
N VAL A 14 -6.93 2.83 -18.34
CA VAL A 14 -7.85 3.96 -18.17
C VAL A 14 -9.29 3.55 -18.46
N TYR A 15 -9.52 2.85 -19.56
CA TYR A 15 -10.84 2.34 -19.93
C TYR A 15 -11.39 1.39 -18.85
N LEU A 16 -10.60 0.40 -18.46
CA LEU A 16 -10.98 -0.57 -17.43
C LEU A 16 -11.24 0.11 -16.08
N PHE A 17 -10.45 1.14 -15.73
CA PHE A 17 -10.64 1.92 -14.51
C PHE A 17 -12.01 2.61 -14.50
N HIS A 18 -12.37 3.31 -15.59
CA HIS A 18 -13.67 3.98 -15.68
C HIS A 18 -14.87 3.02 -15.76
N GLN A 19 -14.66 1.77 -16.19
CA GLN A 19 -15.67 0.71 -16.15
C GLN A 19 -15.76 0.02 -14.76
N GLY A 20 -14.88 0.35 -13.81
CA GLY A 20 -14.81 -0.34 -12.51
C GLY A 20 -14.28 -1.77 -12.60
N ASN A 21 -13.61 -2.13 -13.69
CA ASN A 21 -13.14 -3.50 -13.98
C ASN A 21 -11.61 -3.64 -13.96
N ASN A 22 -10.87 -2.59 -13.57
CA ASN A 22 -9.43 -2.66 -13.47
C ASN A 22 -9.00 -3.23 -12.11
N ALA A 23 -8.92 -4.55 -11.98
CA ALA A 23 -8.46 -5.22 -10.76
C ALA A 23 -6.99 -4.90 -10.41
N ARG A 24 -6.21 -4.35 -11.35
CA ARG A 24 -4.80 -3.95 -11.20
C ARG A 24 -4.63 -2.43 -11.32
N ALA A 25 -5.62 -1.66 -10.88
CA ALA A 25 -5.57 -0.19 -10.96
C ALA A 25 -4.34 0.41 -10.26
N TYR A 26 -3.82 -0.26 -9.23
CA TYR A 26 -2.62 0.12 -8.50
C TYR A 26 -1.33 0.11 -9.35
N GLU A 27 -1.31 -0.54 -10.51
CA GLU A 27 -0.16 -0.52 -11.43
C GLU A 27 -0.15 0.71 -12.35
N TYR A 28 -1.28 1.42 -12.39
CA TYR A 28 -1.45 2.60 -13.23
C TYR A 28 -1.68 3.86 -12.40
N MET A 29 -2.57 3.81 -11.40
CA MET A 29 -2.89 4.92 -10.50
C MET A 29 -1.84 5.06 -9.40
N GLY A 30 -1.69 6.26 -8.86
CA GLY A 30 -0.69 6.57 -7.84
C GLY A 30 0.61 7.09 -8.44
N ALA A 31 1.71 6.95 -7.68
CA ALA A 31 3.04 7.40 -8.05
C ALA A 31 3.88 6.25 -8.59
N HIS A 32 4.34 6.35 -9.84
CA HIS A 32 5.14 5.32 -10.50
C HIS A 32 6.41 5.89 -11.11
N ARG A 33 7.53 5.22 -10.88
CA ARG A 33 8.80 5.56 -11.48
C ARG A 33 8.79 5.24 -12.99
N VAL A 34 9.15 6.21 -13.82
CA VAL A 34 9.21 6.09 -15.29
C VAL A 34 10.63 5.84 -15.76
N ASP A 35 11.58 6.52 -15.11
CA ASP A 35 13.01 6.40 -15.32
C ASP A 35 13.76 6.70 -14.02
N ASP A 36 15.09 6.87 -14.07
CA ASP A 36 15.94 7.01 -12.88
C ASP A 36 15.62 8.24 -12.03
N ASP A 37 15.06 9.31 -12.62
CA ASP A 37 14.80 10.57 -11.94
C ASP A 37 13.36 11.09 -12.06
N THR A 38 12.52 10.44 -12.84
CA THR A 38 11.16 10.87 -13.15
C THR A 38 10.11 9.95 -12.55
N VAL A 39 9.14 10.54 -11.88
CA VAL A 39 7.94 9.85 -11.37
C VAL A 39 6.71 10.43 -12.03
N VAL A 40 5.81 9.57 -12.49
CA VAL A 40 4.46 9.96 -12.92
C VAL A 40 3.51 9.79 -11.74
N PHE A 41 2.68 10.81 -11.51
CA PHE A 41 1.64 10.81 -10.49
C PHE A 41 0.28 10.82 -11.16
N ARG A 42 -0.60 9.89 -10.78
CA ARG A 42 -1.97 9.81 -11.29
C ARG A 42 -2.97 9.72 -10.14
N THR A 43 -4.02 10.53 -10.22
CA THR A 43 -5.12 10.45 -9.25
C THR A 43 -6.47 10.63 -9.94
N TRP A 44 -7.51 10.08 -9.33
CA TRP A 44 -8.87 10.25 -9.79
C TRP A 44 -9.60 11.29 -8.94
N ALA A 45 -9.86 12.43 -9.53
CA ALA A 45 -10.56 13.54 -8.90
C ALA A 45 -11.57 14.17 -9.87
N PRO A 46 -12.70 13.51 -10.15
CA PRO A 46 -13.63 13.89 -11.23
C PRO A 46 -14.28 15.26 -11.00
N ASN A 47 -14.42 15.67 -9.75
CA ASN A 47 -15.05 16.93 -9.35
C ASN A 47 -14.05 18.08 -9.10
N ALA A 48 -12.75 17.83 -9.21
CA ALA A 48 -11.72 18.84 -9.06
C ALA A 48 -11.73 19.84 -10.21
N THR A 49 -11.41 21.10 -9.91
CA THR A 49 -11.14 22.16 -10.89
C THR A 49 -9.68 22.18 -11.33
N ALA A 50 -8.79 21.77 -10.44
CA ALA A 50 -7.37 21.55 -10.69
C ALA A 50 -6.83 20.54 -9.69
N VAL A 51 -5.70 19.92 -10.04
CA VAL A 51 -4.94 19.03 -9.17
C VAL A 51 -3.46 19.39 -9.30
N SER A 52 -2.73 19.35 -8.20
CA SER A 52 -1.27 19.43 -8.21
C SER A 52 -0.68 18.40 -7.25
N VAL A 53 0.64 18.21 -7.33
CA VAL A 53 1.38 17.34 -6.41
C VAL A 53 2.43 18.18 -5.69
N CYS A 54 2.45 18.11 -4.37
CA CYS A 54 3.47 18.73 -3.53
C CYS A 54 4.15 17.68 -2.65
N GLY A 55 5.41 17.92 -2.35
CA GLY A 55 6.22 17.02 -1.55
C GLY A 55 7.64 17.55 -1.36
N ASP A 56 8.53 16.70 -0.84
CA ASP A 56 9.91 17.06 -0.53
C ASP A 56 10.68 17.56 -1.79
N PHE A 57 10.38 16.99 -2.94
CA PHE A 57 11.00 17.34 -4.23
C PHE A 57 10.70 18.76 -4.73
N ASN A 58 9.68 19.44 -4.21
CA ASN A 58 9.32 20.80 -4.58
C ASN A 58 9.11 21.74 -3.37
N ASN A 59 9.69 21.38 -2.20
CA ASN A 59 9.54 22.11 -0.94
C ASN A 59 8.07 22.34 -0.56
N TRP A 60 7.22 21.36 -0.83
CA TRP A 60 5.78 21.39 -0.54
C TRP A 60 5.02 22.55 -1.21
N ASN A 61 5.55 23.05 -2.34
CA ASN A 61 4.90 24.08 -3.12
C ASN A 61 3.76 23.48 -3.96
N ASP A 62 2.53 23.72 -3.54
CA ASP A 62 1.32 23.17 -4.13
C ASP A 62 0.95 23.74 -5.50
N SER A 63 1.64 24.78 -5.95
CA SER A 63 1.45 25.38 -7.28
C SER A 63 2.56 25.05 -8.29
N ALA A 64 3.62 24.34 -7.86
CA ALA A 64 4.77 24.05 -8.71
C ALA A 64 4.52 22.94 -9.74
N ASN A 65 3.75 21.92 -9.38
CA ASN A 65 3.55 20.72 -10.20
C ASN A 65 2.05 20.48 -10.44
N MET A 66 1.48 21.29 -11.33
CA MET A 66 0.08 21.17 -11.74
C MET A 66 -0.09 19.97 -12.65
N ALA A 67 -1.10 19.15 -12.36
CA ALA A 67 -1.46 17.99 -13.16
C ALA A 67 -2.39 18.37 -14.32
N GLU A 68 -2.27 17.64 -15.41
CA GLU A 68 -3.17 17.71 -16.55
C GLU A 68 -4.34 16.73 -16.36
N ARG A 69 -5.55 17.15 -16.72
CA ARG A 69 -6.71 16.27 -16.73
C ARG A 69 -6.72 15.48 -18.04
N ILE A 70 -6.30 14.20 -17.96
CA ILE A 70 -6.12 13.35 -19.15
C ILE A 70 -7.39 12.62 -19.58
N THR A 71 -8.45 12.61 -18.75
CA THR A 71 -9.74 11.99 -19.12
C THR A 71 -10.93 12.86 -18.72
N VAL A 72 -12.02 12.74 -19.48
CA VAL A 72 -13.33 13.33 -19.12
C VAL A 72 -13.81 12.79 -17.78
N GLY A 73 -13.53 11.51 -17.48
CA GLY A 73 -13.89 10.84 -16.22
C GLY A 73 -13.07 11.31 -15.01
N GLY A 74 -12.06 12.18 -15.20
CA GLY A 74 -11.38 12.88 -14.11
C GLY A 74 -10.14 12.19 -13.57
N ILE A 75 -9.39 11.49 -14.41
CA ILE A 75 -8.00 11.13 -14.09
C ILE A 75 -7.11 12.33 -14.41
N TRP A 76 -6.23 12.64 -13.46
CA TRP A 76 -5.22 13.69 -13.54
C TRP A 76 -3.84 13.07 -13.52
N GLU A 77 -2.90 13.64 -14.29
CA GLU A 77 -1.55 13.13 -14.47
C GLU A 77 -0.52 14.25 -14.47
N VAL A 78 0.63 14.02 -13.84
CA VAL A 78 1.81 14.89 -13.95
C VAL A 78 3.09 14.08 -13.85
N TYR A 79 4.10 14.46 -14.65
CA TYR A 79 5.45 13.90 -14.61
C TYR A 79 6.36 14.89 -13.87
N ILE A 80 7.05 14.42 -12.84
CA ILE A 80 7.93 15.24 -12.01
C ILE A 80 9.33 14.65 -11.99
N LYS A 81 10.34 15.49 -12.25
CA LYS A 81 11.75 15.12 -12.23
C LYS A 81 12.40 15.35 -10.87
N ASN A 82 13.56 14.70 -10.64
CA ASN A 82 14.35 14.78 -9.43
C ASN A 82 13.61 14.29 -8.17
N VAL A 83 12.68 13.38 -8.35
CA VAL A 83 11.94 12.72 -7.26
C VAL A 83 12.74 11.53 -6.77
N LYS A 84 12.97 11.47 -5.45
CA LYS A 84 13.77 10.43 -4.81
C LYS A 84 12.89 9.38 -4.14
N LEU A 85 13.45 8.19 -3.97
CA LEU A 85 12.85 7.16 -3.13
C LEU A 85 12.69 7.72 -1.70
N TYR A 86 11.56 7.44 -1.07
CA TYR A 86 11.13 7.94 0.24
C TYR A 86 10.76 9.42 0.32
N ASP A 87 10.86 10.22 -0.74
CA ASP A 87 10.27 11.58 -0.72
C ASP A 87 8.79 11.48 -0.32
N SER A 88 8.38 12.34 0.59
CA SER A 88 6.99 12.44 1.03
C SER A 88 6.20 13.34 0.07
N TYR A 89 4.93 13.00 -0.16
CA TYR A 89 4.07 13.79 -1.06
C TYR A 89 2.59 13.70 -0.70
N LYS A 90 1.83 14.67 -1.23
CA LYS A 90 0.36 14.68 -1.25
C LYS A 90 -0.17 15.19 -2.58
N PHE A 91 -1.40 14.79 -2.90
CA PHE A 91 -2.20 15.44 -3.93
C PHE A 91 -2.90 16.67 -3.33
N CYS A 92 -2.80 17.82 -4.01
CA CYS A 92 -3.52 19.03 -3.70
C CYS A 92 -4.73 19.10 -4.65
N ILE A 93 -5.93 18.96 -4.12
CA ILE A 93 -7.17 18.96 -4.87
C ILE A 93 -7.86 20.30 -4.71
N TYR A 94 -8.06 21.02 -5.82
CA TYR A 94 -8.77 22.29 -5.84
C TYR A 94 -10.24 22.04 -6.21
N THR A 95 -11.14 22.49 -5.37
CA THR A 95 -12.58 22.24 -5.51
C THR A 95 -13.30 23.42 -6.15
N LYS A 96 -14.51 23.18 -6.66
CA LYS A 96 -15.36 24.21 -7.30
C LYS A 96 -15.78 25.34 -6.35
N ASP A 97 -15.86 25.05 -5.05
CA ASP A 97 -16.18 26.02 -3.99
C ASP A 97 -14.95 26.75 -3.44
N GLY A 98 -13.81 26.63 -4.11
CA GLY A 98 -12.56 27.33 -3.81
C GLY A 98 -11.75 26.75 -2.66
N ARG A 99 -12.12 25.60 -2.09
CA ARG A 99 -11.30 24.92 -1.08
C ARG A 99 -10.11 24.20 -1.73
N LYS A 100 -9.04 24.10 -0.96
CA LYS A 100 -7.89 23.24 -1.26
C LYS A 100 -7.85 22.10 -0.25
N LEU A 101 -7.81 20.87 -0.74
CA LEU A 101 -7.73 19.67 0.05
C LEU A 101 -6.40 18.97 -0.20
N MET A 102 -5.65 18.73 0.87
CA MET A 102 -4.41 17.94 0.82
C MET A 102 -4.78 16.49 1.09
N LYS A 103 -4.49 15.60 0.14
CA LYS A 103 -4.89 14.19 0.21
C LYS A 103 -3.71 13.26 0.02
N SER A 104 -3.63 12.24 0.87
CA SER A 104 -2.74 11.11 0.68
C SER A 104 -3.09 10.35 -0.59
N ASP A 105 -2.14 9.64 -1.15
CA ASP A 105 -2.37 8.81 -2.34
C ASP A 105 -3.11 7.52 -1.94
N PRO A 106 -4.33 7.29 -2.44
CA PRO A 106 -5.06 6.06 -2.16
C PRO A 106 -4.41 4.81 -2.75
N TYR A 107 -3.48 4.96 -3.69
CA TYR A 107 -2.70 3.88 -4.32
C TYR A 107 -1.24 3.86 -3.87
N GLY A 108 -0.86 4.67 -2.88
CA GLY A 108 0.50 4.69 -2.34
C GLY A 108 0.87 3.35 -1.69
N PHE A 109 2.10 2.87 -1.93
CA PHE A 109 2.61 1.61 -1.38
C PHE A 109 3.29 1.77 -0.02
N HIS A 110 3.58 3.01 0.38
CA HIS A 110 4.19 3.34 1.67
C HIS A 110 3.78 4.74 2.12
N THR A 111 3.83 4.98 3.43
CA THR A 111 3.41 6.25 4.05
C THR A 111 4.39 6.69 5.12
N CYS A 112 4.28 7.94 5.54
CA CYS A 112 4.89 8.41 6.78
C CYS A 112 4.23 7.72 7.98
N THR A 113 5.04 7.49 9.02
CA THR A 113 4.51 7.02 10.31
C THR A 113 3.81 8.18 11.01
N ARG A 114 2.66 7.88 11.61
CA ARG A 114 1.88 8.86 12.37
C ARG A 114 2.74 9.74 13.29
N PRO A 115 2.39 11.01 13.55
CA PRO A 115 1.07 11.66 13.27
C PRO A 115 0.89 12.11 11.82
N GLU A 116 1.95 12.11 11.01
CA GLU A 116 1.87 12.43 9.59
C GLU A 116 1.09 11.33 8.85
N ASN A 117 0.49 11.71 7.70
CA ASN A 117 -0.22 10.78 6.83
C ASN A 117 0.17 10.98 5.35
N ASP A 118 1.36 11.53 5.11
CA ASP A 118 1.87 11.73 3.76
C ASP A 118 2.18 10.39 3.11
N SER A 119 1.90 10.27 1.83
CA SER A 119 2.37 9.14 1.04
C SER A 119 3.87 9.27 0.76
N LYS A 120 4.56 8.16 0.62
CA LYS A 120 5.99 8.12 0.25
C LYS A 120 6.17 7.56 -1.14
N ILE A 121 7.15 8.11 -1.86
CA ILE A 121 7.60 7.52 -3.12
C ILE A 121 8.19 6.15 -2.83
N TYR A 122 7.51 5.13 -3.31
CA TYR A 122 7.87 3.75 -3.13
C TYR A 122 7.42 2.92 -4.33
N GLY A 123 8.21 1.92 -4.73
CA GLY A 123 7.84 1.01 -5.80
C GLY A 123 6.93 -0.12 -5.33
N ILE A 124 6.42 -0.89 -6.26
CA ILE A 124 5.86 -2.20 -5.93
C ILE A 124 6.98 -3.04 -5.31
N CYS A 125 6.70 -3.68 -4.19
CA CYS A 125 7.68 -4.46 -3.43
C CYS A 125 8.36 -5.53 -4.31
N GLU A 126 9.67 -5.41 -4.49
CA GLU A 126 10.52 -6.38 -5.21
C GLU A 126 11.20 -7.34 -4.21
N TYR A 127 10.39 -8.08 -3.44
CA TYR A 127 10.92 -9.02 -2.46
C TYR A 127 11.32 -10.36 -3.10
N ASN A 128 12.50 -10.86 -2.75
CA ASN A 128 12.96 -12.18 -3.19
C ASN A 128 12.39 -13.26 -2.26
N TRP A 129 11.27 -13.84 -2.64
CA TRP A 129 10.60 -14.89 -1.87
C TRP A 129 11.42 -16.17 -1.79
N THR A 130 11.45 -16.78 -0.59
CA THR A 130 12.13 -18.06 -0.35
C THR A 130 11.15 -19.19 -0.02
N ASP A 131 9.87 -18.96 -0.16
CA ASP A 131 8.77 -19.81 0.28
C ASP A 131 8.26 -20.84 -0.77
N SER A 132 9.02 -21.12 -1.83
CA SER A 132 8.62 -22.03 -2.92
C SER A 132 8.14 -23.40 -2.41
N ILE A 133 8.82 -23.98 -1.43
CA ILE A 133 8.45 -25.28 -0.82
C ILE A 133 7.08 -25.17 -0.12
N TYR A 134 6.82 -24.07 0.58
CA TYR A 134 5.52 -23.85 1.21
C TYR A 134 4.41 -23.75 0.17
N ILE A 135 4.62 -23.00 -0.90
CA ILE A 135 3.65 -22.82 -1.98
C ILE A 135 3.35 -24.16 -2.68
N GLU A 136 4.38 -24.96 -3.01
CA GLU A 136 4.21 -26.29 -3.59
C GLU A 136 3.40 -27.21 -2.67
N ASN A 137 3.74 -27.28 -1.38
CA ASN A 137 3.02 -28.06 -0.39
C ASN A 137 1.55 -27.60 -0.24
N LYS A 138 1.30 -26.29 -0.27
CA LYS A 138 -0.05 -25.72 -0.21
C LYS A 138 -0.90 -26.14 -1.40
N GLN A 139 -0.33 -26.15 -2.62
CA GLN A 139 -1.04 -26.57 -3.83
C GLN A 139 -1.43 -28.06 -3.82
N GLN A 140 -0.66 -28.90 -3.14
CA GLN A 140 -0.92 -30.34 -3.03
C GLN A 140 -1.92 -30.69 -1.91
N LYS A 141 -2.15 -29.79 -0.95
CA LYS A 141 -3.07 -30.03 0.16
C LYS A 141 -4.50 -29.68 -0.23
N ASN A 142 -5.42 -30.57 0.09
CA ASN A 142 -6.82 -30.24 0.11
C ASN A 142 -7.15 -29.54 1.44
N ILE A 143 -7.32 -28.24 1.42
CA ILE A 143 -7.62 -27.42 2.61
C ILE A 143 -8.92 -27.83 3.30
N PHE A 144 -9.91 -28.35 2.54
CA PHE A 144 -11.21 -28.78 3.08
C PHE A 144 -11.14 -30.11 3.84
N SER A 145 -10.05 -30.85 3.71
CA SER A 145 -9.81 -32.12 4.43
C SER A 145 -8.64 -32.05 5.41
N SER A 146 -8.05 -30.88 5.60
CA SER A 146 -6.95 -30.65 6.54
C SER A 146 -7.43 -29.92 7.78
N PRO A 147 -6.92 -30.24 8.97
CA PRO A 147 -7.24 -29.47 10.17
C PRO A 147 -6.70 -28.03 10.03
N ILE A 148 -7.54 -27.06 10.44
CA ILE A 148 -7.19 -25.66 10.48
C ILE A 148 -7.31 -25.19 11.91
N ASN A 149 -6.26 -24.54 12.43
CA ASN A 149 -6.22 -23.88 13.71
C ASN A 149 -5.57 -22.48 13.51
N ILE A 150 -6.32 -21.42 13.78
CA ILE A 150 -5.95 -20.04 13.45
C ILE A 150 -5.63 -19.29 14.73
N TYR A 151 -4.49 -18.59 14.75
CA TYR A 151 -4.12 -17.65 15.80
C TYR A 151 -4.35 -16.22 15.29
N GLU A 152 -5.38 -15.56 15.80
CA GLU A 152 -5.66 -14.16 15.51
C GLU A 152 -4.81 -13.24 16.37
N VAL A 153 -4.21 -12.20 15.78
CA VAL A 153 -3.29 -11.31 16.49
C VAL A 153 -3.31 -9.88 15.96
N HIS A 154 -3.31 -8.93 16.91
CA HIS A 154 -2.95 -7.53 16.63
C HIS A 154 -1.45 -7.33 16.86
N LEU A 155 -0.69 -7.06 15.79
CA LEU A 155 0.78 -7.02 15.83
C LEU A 155 1.33 -6.01 16.85
N GLY A 156 0.69 -4.84 16.99
CA GLY A 156 1.14 -3.77 17.88
C GLY A 156 0.89 -4.02 19.37
N SER A 157 0.05 -5.00 19.73
CA SER A 157 -0.26 -5.30 21.13
C SER A 157 0.26 -6.66 21.62
N TRP A 158 0.73 -7.53 20.70
CA TRP A 158 1.19 -8.86 21.07
C TRP A 158 2.43 -8.80 21.97
N ARG A 159 3.49 -8.12 21.54
CA ARG A 159 4.69 -7.80 22.33
C ARG A 159 5.28 -6.47 21.89
N LYS A 160 6.10 -5.90 22.78
CA LYS A 160 6.84 -4.66 22.53
C LYS A 160 8.30 -4.84 22.95
N TYR A 161 9.18 -4.00 22.39
CA TYR A 161 10.54 -3.88 22.89
C TYR A 161 10.56 -3.37 24.34
N ALA A 162 11.68 -3.56 25.02
CA ALA A 162 11.84 -3.14 26.43
C ALA A 162 11.66 -1.61 26.64
N ASP A 163 11.86 -0.81 25.59
CA ASP A 163 11.66 0.64 25.58
C ASP A 163 10.19 1.05 25.31
N GLY A 164 9.29 0.07 25.10
CA GLY A 164 7.87 0.28 24.82
C GLY A 164 7.53 0.49 23.35
N ASN A 165 8.50 0.53 22.45
CA ASN A 165 8.27 0.62 21.00
C ASN A 165 7.67 -0.68 20.44
N PHE A 166 6.98 -0.58 19.31
CA PHE A 166 6.50 -1.74 18.58
C PHE A 166 7.66 -2.55 18.00
N TYR A 167 7.53 -3.86 17.98
CA TYR A 167 8.39 -4.69 17.15
C TYR A 167 8.23 -4.34 15.67
N ASN A 168 9.33 -4.38 14.92
CA ASN A 168 9.25 -4.34 13.46
C ASN A 168 8.73 -5.69 12.92
N TYR A 169 8.28 -5.71 11.65
CA TYR A 169 7.73 -6.91 11.01
C TYR A 169 8.67 -8.12 11.10
N ARG A 170 9.97 -7.93 10.88
CA ARG A 170 10.95 -9.03 10.89
C ARG A 170 11.14 -9.62 12.28
N ASP A 171 11.24 -8.79 13.30
CA ASP A 171 11.42 -9.23 14.68
C ASP A 171 10.13 -9.85 15.21
N LEU A 172 8.95 -9.29 14.84
CA LEU A 172 7.66 -9.92 15.11
C LEU A 172 7.61 -11.34 14.55
N ALA A 173 8.00 -11.54 13.29
CA ALA A 173 7.98 -12.84 12.67
C ALA A 173 8.91 -13.85 13.37
N ARG A 174 10.14 -13.41 13.73
CA ARG A 174 11.14 -14.26 14.40
C ARG A 174 10.67 -14.75 15.78
N GLU A 175 9.92 -13.93 16.50
CA GLU A 175 9.39 -14.30 17.83
C GLU A 175 8.07 -15.06 17.72
N LEU A 176 7.21 -14.67 16.79
CA LEU A 176 5.85 -15.17 16.69
C LEU A 176 5.77 -16.54 15.99
N ALA A 177 6.59 -16.78 14.94
CA ALA A 177 6.54 -18.02 14.19
C ALA A 177 6.90 -19.26 15.04
N PRO A 178 7.98 -19.25 15.84
CA PRO A 178 8.26 -20.36 16.78
C PRO A 178 7.13 -20.60 17.77
N TYR A 179 6.59 -19.52 18.36
CA TYR A 179 5.48 -19.60 19.30
C TYR A 179 4.23 -20.25 18.69
N ILE A 180 3.81 -19.78 17.52
CA ILE A 180 2.65 -20.34 16.80
C ILE A 180 2.87 -21.82 16.48
N LYS A 181 4.08 -22.16 16.04
CA LYS A 181 4.44 -23.56 15.72
C LYS A 181 4.40 -24.47 16.94
N GLU A 182 4.95 -24.03 18.06
CA GLU A 182 4.96 -24.78 19.33
C GLU A 182 3.54 -25.00 19.85
N MET A 183 2.67 -24.00 19.74
CA MET A 183 1.28 -24.07 20.17
C MET A 183 0.38 -24.87 19.22
N GLY A 184 0.89 -25.33 18.09
CA GLY A 184 0.17 -26.21 17.14
C GLY A 184 -0.81 -25.49 16.22
N TYR A 185 -0.70 -24.16 16.07
CA TYR A 185 -1.48 -23.42 15.08
C TYR A 185 -0.97 -23.66 13.67
N THR A 186 -1.88 -23.65 12.69
CA THR A 186 -1.58 -23.84 11.28
C THR A 186 -1.52 -22.53 10.51
N HIS A 187 -2.23 -21.53 10.99
CA HIS A 187 -2.34 -20.21 10.38
C HIS A 187 -2.26 -19.12 11.44
N ILE A 188 -1.79 -17.96 11.02
CA ILE A 188 -1.95 -16.70 11.72
C ILE A 188 -2.94 -15.83 10.95
N GLU A 189 -3.88 -15.21 11.64
CA GLU A 189 -4.73 -14.15 11.12
C GLU A 189 -4.27 -12.82 11.71
N ILE A 190 -3.84 -11.92 10.84
CA ILE A 190 -3.34 -10.63 11.24
C ILE A 190 -4.50 -9.64 11.16
N MET A 191 -4.87 -9.04 12.29
CA MET A 191 -5.79 -7.90 12.33
C MET A 191 -5.28 -6.80 11.38
N PRO A 192 -6.13 -5.87 10.91
CA PRO A 192 -5.84 -5.04 9.75
C PRO A 192 -4.45 -4.39 9.77
N VAL A 193 -3.65 -4.65 8.74
CA VAL A 193 -2.28 -4.12 8.57
C VAL A 193 -2.17 -3.10 7.44
N SER A 194 -3.26 -2.79 6.74
CA SER A 194 -3.29 -1.64 5.84
C SER A 194 -3.09 -0.34 6.63
N GLU A 195 -2.47 0.67 6.04
CA GLU A 195 -2.14 1.91 6.76
C GLU A 195 -3.38 2.64 7.29
N TYR A 196 -3.29 3.16 8.51
CA TYR A 196 -4.37 3.83 9.22
C TYR A 196 -3.84 4.94 10.13
N PRO A 197 -4.57 6.07 10.33
CA PRO A 197 -4.08 7.22 11.09
C PRO A 197 -4.29 7.09 12.60
N PHE A 198 -5.31 6.33 13.04
CA PHE A 198 -5.82 6.33 14.41
C PHE A 198 -5.56 5.01 15.13
N ASP A 199 -4.55 4.95 16.01
CA ASP A 199 -4.12 3.75 16.73
C ASP A 199 -5.25 2.99 17.44
N PRO A 200 -6.19 3.68 18.17
CA PRO A 200 -7.29 2.97 18.81
C PRO A 200 -8.26 2.27 17.89
N SER A 201 -8.19 2.51 16.57
CA SER A 201 -8.98 1.77 15.58
C SER A 201 -8.47 0.36 15.31
N TRP A 202 -7.25 0.01 15.77
CA TRP A 202 -6.58 -1.27 15.51
C TRP A 202 -6.47 -1.61 14.02
N GLY A 203 -6.41 -0.59 13.16
CA GLY A 203 -6.35 -0.76 11.70
C GLY A 203 -7.71 -0.81 11.00
N TYR A 204 -8.83 -0.73 11.72
CA TYR A 204 -10.17 -0.77 11.11
C TYR A 204 -10.61 0.55 10.44
N GLN A 205 -9.81 1.63 10.53
CA GLN A 205 -10.04 2.90 9.83
C GLN A 205 -8.94 3.16 8.81
N VAL A 206 -8.97 2.40 7.71
CA VAL A 206 -7.92 2.38 6.68
C VAL A 206 -7.91 3.65 5.86
N THR A 207 -6.70 4.21 5.63
CA THR A 207 -6.44 5.31 4.67
C THR A 207 -5.58 4.86 3.50
N GLY A 208 -4.68 3.88 3.69
CA GLY A 208 -3.77 3.37 2.66
C GLY A 208 -3.99 1.90 2.37
N TYR A 209 -4.90 1.58 1.44
CA TYR A 209 -5.28 0.18 1.14
C TYR A 209 -4.16 -0.67 0.54
N TYR A 210 -3.19 -0.04 -0.12
CA TYR A 210 -2.07 -0.71 -0.80
C TYR A 210 -0.76 -0.62 -0.01
N ALA A 211 -0.76 0.08 1.13
CA ALA A 211 0.40 0.24 1.99
C ALA A 211 0.24 -0.62 3.26
N PRO A 212 1.13 -1.56 3.55
CA PRO A 212 1.24 -2.11 4.90
C PRO A 212 1.62 -1.00 5.87
N THR A 213 1.04 -1.01 7.07
CA THR A 213 1.25 0.09 8.02
C THR A 213 2.74 0.30 8.32
N SER A 214 3.16 1.54 8.20
CA SER A 214 4.54 1.99 8.45
C SER A 214 4.99 1.85 9.91
N ARG A 215 4.06 1.56 10.83
CA ARG A 215 4.33 1.36 12.27
C ARG A 215 5.33 0.27 12.55
N TYR A 216 5.38 -0.75 11.70
CA TYR A 216 6.17 -1.96 11.90
C TYR A 216 7.28 -2.11 10.86
N GLY A 217 7.44 -1.16 9.94
CA GLY A 217 8.51 -1.18 8.93
C GLY A 217 8.04 -0.90 7.50
N THR A 218 8.78 -1.41 6.56
CA THR A 218 8.57 -1.21 5.13
C THR A 218 7.71 -2.32 4.51
N PRO A 219 7.23 -2.16 3.27
CA PRO A 219 6.58 -3.23 2.52
C PRO A 219 7.43 -4.50 2.38
N GLU A 220 8.77 -4.37 2.19
CA GLU A 220 9.68 -5.52 2.16
C GLU A 220 9.79 -6.21 3.52
N ASP A 221 9.69 -5.46 4.62
CA ASP A 221 9.69 -6.06 5.96
C ASP A 221 8.40 -6.86 6.20
N PHE A 222 7.28 -6.38 5.68
CA PHE A 222 6.03 -7.14 5.71
C PHE A 222 6.10 -8.40 4.83
N ALA A 223 6.67 -8.30 3.62
CA ALA A 223 6.92 -9.47 2.78
C ALA A 223 7.82 -10.49 3.49
N ALA A 224 8.89 -10.03 4.16
CA ALA A 224 9.75 -10.87 4.97
C ALA A 224 9.02 -11.52 6.15
N PHE A 225 8.06 -10.82 6.79
CA PHE A 225 7.21 -11.40 7.81
C PHE A 225 6.44 -12.61 7.27
N VAL A 226 5.82 -12.47 6.11
CA VAL A 226 5.07 -13.56 5.46
C VAL A 226 5.99 -14.73 5.10
N ASP A 227 7.15 -14.44 4.50
CA ASP A 227 8.14 -15.43 4.09
C ASP A 227 8.68 -16.25 5.29
N ILE A 228 8.95 -15.58 6.41
CA ILE A 228 9.35 -16.25 7.66
C ILE A 228 8.21 -17.14 8.18
N MET A 229 6.96 -16.70 8.19
CA MET A 229 5.82 -17.55 8.60
C MET A 229 5.73 -18.80 7.71
N HIS A 230 5.86 -18.64 6.40
CA HIS A 230 5.87 -19.75 5.43
C HIS A 230 7.02 -20.73 5.69
N SER A 231 8.21 -20.27 6.10
CA SER A 231 9.34 -21.14 6.45
C SER A 231 9.04 -22.08 7.62
N TYR A 232 8.13 -21.67 8.52
CA TYR A 232 7.62 -22.49 9.62
C TYR A 232 6.38 -23.33 9.23
N ASN A 233 5.98 -23.30 7.95
CA ASN A 233 4.77 -23.94 7.44
C ASN A 233 3.49 -23.38 8.11
N ILE A 234 3.45 -22.06 8.33
CA ILE A 234 2.32 -21.31 8.89
C ILE A 234 1.73 -20.46 7.77
N GLY A 235 0.43 -20.60 7.50
CA GLY A 235 -0.29 -19.76 6.55
C GLY A 235 -0.59 -18.38 7.16
N VAL A 236 -0.56 -17.34 6.32
CA VAL A 236 -0.90 -15.97 6.73
C VAL A 236 -2.25 -15.57 6.12
N ILE A 237 -3.16 -15.13 6.98
CA ILE A 237 -4.45 -14.55 6.63
C ILE A 237 -4.37 -13.07 7.00
N VAL A 238 -4.79 -12.20 6.09
CA VAL A 238 -4.85 -10.75 6.34
C VAL A 238 -6.32 -10.35 6.46
N ASP A 239 -6.68 -9.74 7.59
CA ASP A 239 -8.00 -9.12 7.74
C ASP A 239 -8.05 -7.85 6.88
N TRP A 240 -8.90 -7.88 5.86
CA TRP A 240 -9.06 -6.77 4.92
C TRP A 240 -10.36 -6.02 5.16
N VAL A 241 -10.25 -4.71 5.40
CA VAL A 241 -11.37 -3.85 5.78
C VAL A 241 -11.77 -2.95 4.62
N GLY A 242 -12.85 -3.28 3.95
CA GLY A 242 -13.45 -2.48 2.86
C GLY A 242 -14.53 -1.50 3.32
N ALA A 243 -14.48 -1.03 4.56
CA ALA A 243 -15.49 -0.17 5.18
C ALA A 243 -14.85 0.84 6.14
N HIS A 244 -15.67 1.64 6.83
CA HIS A 244 -15.24 2.57 7.88
C HIS A 244 -14.22 3.63 7.41
N PHE A 245 -14.38 4.13 6.19
CA PHE A 245 -13.50 5.17 5.63
C PHE A 245 -13.41 6.39 6.54
N PRO A 246 -12.23 6.73 7.09
CA PRO A 246 -12.06 7.93 7.88
C PRO A 246 -12.11 9.18 6.99
N LYS A 247 -12.28 10.33 7.62
CA LYS A 247 -12.06 11.62 6.94
C LYS A 247 -10.56 11.89 6.96
N ASP A 248 -9.94 11.76 5.83
CA ASP A 248 -8.56 12.15 5.60
C ASP A 248 -8.50 13.54 4.93
#